data_84f298e8e5ac475dc61241e8acccd9fa
#
_entry.id   84f298e8e5ac475dc61241e8acccd9fa
#
_cell.length_a   1.000
_cell.length_b   1.000
_cell.length_c   1.000
_cell.angle_alpha   90.00
_cell.angle_beta   90.00
_cell.angle_gamma   90.00
#
_symmetry.space_group_name_H-M   'P 1'
#
loop_
_entity.id
_entity.type
_entity.pdbx_description
1 polymer ?
#
loop_
_entity_poly.entity_id
_entity_poly.type
_entity_poly.pdbx_seq_one_letter_code
_entity_poly.pdbx_strand_id
1 'polypeptide(L)'
;MSLHVTHQHRKALLLAGGLLLASAVLLLLGVSVGSTGFDSVLAMQRDLQAREMGWQIVWEIRLPRTVGAWLAGALLGLAGAVAQGLFRNPLADPYLLGSASGASLGVACAMVLFGVSPLATHWLARIGLTGAGFVGAVLAVLLTLLLAKGVQHTLRLLLAGVIVGVVLGAVTALALLLNPEVLQAMQSFMLGSTGFVGWAACAVMALTFSACLLAAWMLSHVLDGLALGEATAQSLGLRLPQMRAALVAVLALATGAAVAQTGLIAFVGLAAPHLVRSVVKTTHGRLIVLASLMGAVLLTTADILARGLIAPQELPVGVLTAVLGGSYLLWLMHRQTVRGAGL
;
A
#
# COMPACT_ATOMS: atom_id res chain seq x y z
N MET A 1 -14.55 -19.94 -28.38
CA MET A 1 -13.74 -19.79 -27.14
C MET A 1 -12.41 -19.04 -27.37
N SER A 2 -11.70 -19.27 -28.50
CA SER A 2 -10.42 -18.61 -28.81
C SER A 2 -10.48 -17.07 -28.93
N LEU A 3 -11.49 -16.53 -29.63
CA LEU A 3 -11.64 -15.08 -29.85
C LEU A 3 -11.87 -14.27 -28.54
N HIS A 4 -12.55 -14.85 -27.57
CA HIS A 4 -12.81 -14.17 -26.28
C HIS A 4 -11.55 -14.11 -25.41
N VAL A 5 -10.72 -15.14 -25.43
CA VAL A 5 -9.43 -15.19 -24.71
C VAL A 5 -8.43 -14.19 -25.29
N THR A 6 -8.35 -14.10 -26.63
CA THR A 6 -7.47 -13.12 -27.31
C THR A 6 -7.89 -11.69 -27.03
N HIS A 7 -9.21 -11.40 -26.94
CA HIS A 7 -9.72 -10.08 -26.62
C HIS A 7 -9.37 -9.64 -25.18
N GLN A 8 -9.52 -10.52 -24.18
CA GLN A 8 -9.14 -10.22 -22.79
C GLN A 8 -7.62 -10.04 -22.64
N HIS A 9 -6.83 -10.83 -23.38
CA HIS A 9 -5.37 -10.68 -23.38
C HIS A 9 -4.96 -9.31 -23.93
N ARG A 10 -5.53 -8.90 -25.06
CA ARG A 10 -5.28 -7.56 -25.65
C ARG A 10 -5.69 -6.44 -24.71
N LYS A 11 -6.84 -6.54 -24.03
CA LYS A 11 -7.26 -5.56 -23.01
C LYS A 11 -6.27 -5.47 -21.84
N ALA A 12 -5.76 -6.61 -21.36
CA ALA A 12 -4.78 -6.62 -20.29
C ALA A 12 -3.46 -5.93 -20.70
N LEU A 13 -2.99 -6.17 -21.92
CA LEU A 13 -1.79 -5.50 -22.45
C LEU A 13 -2.00 -4.00 -22.65
N LEU A 14 -3.16 -3.59 -23.17
CA LEU A 14 -3.50 -2.17 -23.33
C LEU A 14 -3.59 -1.47 -21.97
N LEU A 15 -4.20 -2.12 -20.97
CA LEU A 15 -4.25 -1.60 -19.61
C LEU A 15 -2.84 -1.48 -19.00
N ALA A 16 -1.98 -2.50 -19.18
CA ALA A 16 -0.60 -2.45 -18.71
C ALA A 16 0.18 -1.29 -19.36
N GLY A 17 0.08 -1.16 -20.69
CA GLY A 17 0.70 -0.04 -21.41
C GLY A 17 0.20 1.32 -20.97
N GLY A 18 -1.11 1.47 -20.76
CA GLY A 18 -1.72 2.69 -20.24
C GLY A 18 -1.25 3.03 -18.83
N LEU A 19 -1.16 2.03 -17.92
CA LEU A 19 -0.67 2.23 -16.56
C LEU A 19 0.82 2.56 -16.51
N LEU A 20 1.64 1.95 -17.37
CA LEU A 20 3.06 2.28 -17.49
C LEU A 20 3.26 3.70 -18.01
N LEU A 21 2.50 4.09 -19.04
CA LEU A 21 2.53 5.46 -19.55
C LEU A 21 2.08 6.47 -18.48
N ALA A 22 0.97 6.19 -17.80
CA ALA A 22 0.49 7.01 -16.68
C ALA A 22 1.54 7.11 -15.57
N SER A 23 2.21 6.01 -15.20
CA SER A 23 3.31 6.01 -14.24
C SER A 23 4.45 6.93 -14.68
N ALA A 24 4.89 6.84 -15.93
CA ALA A 24 5.96 7.69 -16.47
C ALA A 24 5.57 9.18 -16.42
N VAL A 25 4.35 9.52 -16.86
CA VAL A 25 3.82 10.88 -16.81
C VAL A 25 3.73 11.39 -15.37
N LEU A 26 3.20 10.59 -14.44
CA LEU A 26 3.07 10.97 -13.04
C LEU A 26 4.44 11.13 -12.34
N LEU A 27 5.43 10.30 -12.68
CA LEU A 27 6.80 10.47 -12.17
C LEU A 27 7.40 11.79 -12.64
N LEU A 28 7.21 12.17 -13.90
CA LEU A 28 7.66 13.46 -14.43
C LEU A 28 6.91 14.64 -13.78
N LEU A 29 5.59 14.54 -13.64
CA LEU A 29 4.78 15.57 -12.97
C LEU A 29 5.15 15.72 -11.50
N GLY A 30 5.32 14.61 -10.77
CA GLY A 30 5.65 14.63 -9.35
C GLY A 30 7.04 15.21 -9.05
N VAL A 31 7.98 15.09 -9.99
CA VAL A 31 9.29 15.76 -9.92
C VAL A 31 9.14 17.25 -10.21
N SER A 32 8.27 17.61 -11.14
CA SER A 32 8.08 19.02 -11.57
C SER A 32 7.27 19.84 -10.57
N VAL A 33 6.25 19.22 -9.94
CA VAL A 33 5.32 19.89 -9.01
C VAL A 33 5.76 19.67 -7.55
N GLY A 34 5.94 20.77 -6.82
CA GLY A 34 6.14 20.77 -5.35
C GLY A 34 5.07 21.60 -4.66
N SER A 35 5.12 21.70 -3.32
CA SER A 35 4.26 22.58 -2.52
C SER A 35 4.42 24.08 -2.86
N THR A 36 5.53 24.45 -3.51
CA THR A 36 5.78 25.78 -4.10
C THR A 36 5.46 25.82 -5.60
N GLY A 37 4.70 24.87 -6.13
CA GLY A 37 4.39 24.77 -7.55
C GLY A 37 5.61 24.37 -8.41
N PHE A 38 5.76 25.01 -9.56
CA PHE A 38 6.85 24.78 -10.52
C PHE A 38 8.12 25.60 -10.24
N ASP A 39 8.15 26.41 -9.18
CA ASP A 39 9.19 27.41 -8.94
C ASP A 39 10.61 26.84 -8.93
N SER A 40 10.83 25.65 -8.37
CA SER A 40 12.15 25.03 -8.33
C SER A 40 12.67 24.64 -9.72
N VAL A 41 11.78 24.24 -10.65
CA VAL A 41 12.15 23.90 -12.03
C VAL A 41 12.39 25.17 -12.84
N LEU A 42 11.58 26.21 -12.61
CA LEU A 42 11.75 27.53 -13.24
C LEU A 42 13.02 28.25 -12.73
N ALA A 43 13.37 28.06 -11.45
CA ALA A 43 14.58 28.61 -10.86
C ALA A 43 15.87 28.07 -11.54
N MET A 44 15.85 26.84 -12.05
CA MET A 44 16.98 26.25 -12.78
C MET A 44 17.36 27.03 -14.06
N GLN A 45 16.49 27.91 -14.55
CA GLN A 45 16.73 28.73 -15.74
C GLN A 45 17.32 30.11 -15.41
N ARG A 46 17.44 30.50 -14.13
CA ARG A 46 17.81 31.84 -13.71
C ARG A 46 19.31 32.05 -13.63
N ASP A 47 19.99 31.37 -12.71
CA ASP A 47 21.42 31.48 -12.49
C ASP A 47 22.04 30.16 -12.00
N LEU A 48 23.37 30.09 -11.89
CA LEU A 48 24.10 28.88 -11.51
C LEU A 48 23.76 28.42 -10.08
N GLN A 49 23.63 29.35 -9.12
CA GLN A 49 23.32 29.00 -7.73
C GLN A 49 21.88 28.50 -7.58
N ALA A 50 20.93 29.17 -8.24
CA ALA A 50 19.53 28.75 -8.27
C ALA A 50 19.38 27.38 -8.97
N ARG A 51 20.19 27.11 -9.99
CA ARG A 51 20.24 25.82 -10.67
C ARG A 51 20.72 24.68 -9.77
N GLU A 52 21.81 24.89 -9.02
CA GLU A 52 22.34 23.88 -8.09
C GLU A 52 21.33 23.58 -6.96
N MET A 53 20.73 24.60 -6.36
CA MET A 53 19.70 24.47 -5.34
C MET A 53 18.45 23.77 -5.88
N GLY A 54 17.99 24.15 -7.08
CA GLY A 54 16.86 23.52 -7.74
C GLY A 54 17.11 22.02 -8.00
N TRP A 55 18.33 21.67 -8.43
CA TRP A 55 18.73 20.30 -8.67
C TRP A 55 18.77 19.47 -7.38
N GLN A 56 19.30 20.03 -6.28
CA GLN A 56 19.28 19.38 -4.97
C GLN A 56 17.86 19.10 -4.48
N ILE A 57 16.95 20.08 -4.60
CA ILE A 57 15.53 19.90 -4.24
C ILE A 57 14.89 18.76 -5.05
N VAL A 58 15.16 18.75 -6.36
CA VAL A 58 14.64 17.69 -7.24
C VAL A 58 15.18 16.32 -6.85
N TRP A 59 16.49 16.20 -6.69
CA TRP A 59 17.15 14.93 -6.48
C TRP A 59 16.97 14.35 -5.07
N GLU A 60 17.01 15.20 -4.03
CA GLU A 60 16.99 14.73 -2.65
C GLU A 60 15.60 14.73 -2.01
N ILE A 61 14.66 15.51 -2.56
CA ILE A 61 13.33 15.65 -1.97
C ILE A 61 12.24 15.15 -2.91
N ARG A 62 12.11 15.75 -4.12
CA ARG A 62 10.95 15.50 -4.98
C ARG A 62 10.99 14.11 -5.65
N LEU A 63 12.13 13.73 -6.17
CA LEU A 63 12.28 12.46 -6.88
C LEU A 63 12.10 11.25 -5.94
N PRO A 64 12.81 11.15 -4.79
CA PRO A 64 12.60 10.03 -3.87
C PRO A 64 11.20 10.00 -3.28
N ARG A 65 10.58 11.15 -3.00
CA ARG A 65 9.18 11.22 -2.57
C ARG A 65 8.24 10.62 -3.62
N THR A 66 8.38 11.02 -4.88
CA THR A 66 7.51 10.58 -5.97
C THR A 66 7.71 9.09 -6.29
N VAL A 67 8.98 8.63 -6.34
CA VAL A 67 9.32 7.21 -6.49
C VAL A 67 8.81 6.40 -5.31
N GLY A 68 8.93 6.95 -4.10
CA GLY A 68 8.42 6.31 -2.88
C GLY A 68 6.90 6.18 -2.86
N ALA A 69 6.17 7.20 -3.30
CA ALA A 69 4.72 7.12 -3.47
C ALA A 69 4.33 6.03 -4.49
N TRP A 70 5.05 5.96 -5.62
CA TRP A 70 4.86 4.91 -6.62
C TRP A 70 5.10 3.51 -6.05
N LEU A 71 6.22 3.30 -5.35
CA LEU A 71 6.57 2.01 -4.73
C LEU A 71 5.60 1.60 -3.62
N ALA A 72 5.23 2.52 -2.74
CA ALA A 72 4.25 2.24 -1.68
C ALA A 72 2.89 1.88 -2.27
N GLY A 73 2.44 2.61 -3.29
CA GLY A 73 1.22 2.29 -4.02
C GLY A 73 1.28 0.92 -4.70
N ALA A 74 2.42 0.58 -5.31
CA ALA A 74 2.65 -0.73 -5.93
C ALA A 74 2.59 -1.88 -4.90
N LEU A 75 3.24 -1.71 -3.75
CA LEU A 75 3.20 -2.67 -2.64
C LEU A 75 1.78 -2.87 -2.10
N LEU A 76 1.03 -1.79 -1.88
CA LEU A 76 -0.35 -1.85 -1.41
C LEU A 76 -1.28 -2.49 -2.44
N GLY A 77 -1.13 -2.16 -3.72
CA GLY A 77 -1.90 -2.76 -4.82
C GLY A 77 -1.65 -4.27 -4.95
N LEU A 78 -0.37 -4.69 -4.84
CA LEU A 78 0.04 -6.09 -4.77
C LEU A 78 -0.61 -6.79 -3.57
N ALA A 79 -0.45 -6.23 -2.38
CA ALA A 79 -0.99 -6.77 -1.14
C ALA A 79 -2.52 -6.91 -1.22
N GLY A 80 -3.20 -5.92 -1.80
CA GLY A 80 -4.64 -5.97 -2.03
C GLY A 80 -5.06 -7.09 -2.97
N ALA A 81 -4.35 -7.31 -4.07
CA ALA A 81 -4.63 -8.41 -5.01
C ALA A 81 -4.45 -9.78 -4.35
N VAL A 82 -3.40 -9.94 -3.54
CA VAL A 82 -3.15 -11.16 -2.76
C VAL A 82 -4.23 -11.37 -1.70
N ALA A 83 -4.57 -10.33 -0.92
CA ALA A 83 -5.60 -10.41 0.11
C ALA A 83 -6.96 -10.80 -0.47
N GLN A 84 -7.39 -10.14 -1.54
CA GLN A 84 -8.68 -10.41 -2.19
C GLN A 84 -8.75 -11.83 -2.78
N GLY A 85 -7.64 -12.34 -3.34
CA GLY A 85 -7.55 -13.72 -3.82
C GLY A 85 -7.54 -14.74 -2.67
N LEU A 86 -6.76 -14.50 -1.63
CA LEU A 86 -6.62 -15.38 -0.47
C LEU A 86 -7.92 -15.51 0.33
N PHE A 87 -8.61 -14.40 0.55
CA PHE A 87 -9.87 -14.36 1.29
C PHE A 87 -11.09 -14.59 0.41
N ARG A 88 -10.91 -14.71 -0.90
CA ARG A 88 -11.99 -14.84 -1.90
C ARG A 88 -13.08 -13.75 -1.71
N ASN A 89 -12.63 -12.56 -1.35
CA ASN A 89 -13.49 -11.42 -1.10
C ASN A 89 -12.94 -10.20 -1.86
N PRO A 90 -13.67 -9.64 -2.84
CA PRO A 90 -13.21 -8.48 -3.62
C PRO A 90 -13.08 -7.20 -2.80
N LEU A 91 -13.60 -7.18 -1.57
CA LEU A 91 -13.51 -6.07 -0.62
C LEU A 91 -12.49 -6.34 0.50
N ALA A 92 -11.68 -7.40 0.39
CA ALA A 92 -10.64 -7.66 1.38
C ALA A 92 -9.56 -6.57 1.32
N ASP A 93 -9.34 -5.91 2.46
CA ASP A 93 -8.29 -4.93 2.65
C ASP A 93 -6.98 -5.62 3.06
N PRO A 94 -5.81 -5.20 2.57
CA PRO A 94 -4.54 -5.78 2.94
C PRO A 94 -4.20 -5.67 4.44
N TYR A 95 -4.82 -4.76 5.17
CA TYR A 95 -4.60 -4.57 6.61
C TYR A 95 -5.42 -5.51 7.51
N LEU A 96 -6.28 -6.36 6.96
CA LEU A 96 -7.15 -7.26 7.71
C LEU A 96 -6.43 -8.22 8.67
N LEU A 97 -5.13 -8.42 8.50
CA LEU A 97 -4.32 -9.25 9.40
C LEU A 97 -3.70 -8.48 10.57
N GLY A 98 -4.11 -7.22 10.79
CA GLY A 98 -3.64 -6.39 11.89
C GLY A 98 -2.28 -5.72 11.64
N SER A 99 -1.73 -5.82 10.43
CA SER A 99 -0.40 -5.27 10.08
C SER A 99 -0.31 -3.76 10.30
N ALA A 100 -1.37 -3.00 10.00
CA ALA A 100 -1.43 -1.55 10.22
C ALA A 100 -1.36 -1.19 11.72
N SER A 101 -2.15 -1.84 12.55
CA SER A 101 -2.16 -1.62 14.01
C SER A 101 -0.84 -2.04 14.64
N GLY A 102 -0.26 -3.15 14.15
CA GLY A 102 1.06 -3.60 14.59
C GLY A 102 2.17 -2.60 14.23
N ALA A 103 2.16 -2.07 13.01
CA ALA A 103 3.10 -1.03 12.60
C ALA A 103 2.96 0.23 13.47
N SER A 104 1.72 0.67 13.73
CA SER A 104 1.44 1.82 14.58
C SER A 104 1.96 1.62 16.00
N LEU A 105 1.72 0.44 16.60
CA LEU A 105 2.25 0.13 17.92
C LEU A 105 3.79 0.08 17.93
N GLY A 106 4.41 -0.54 16.93
CA GLY A 106 5.87 -0.61 16.82
C GLY A 106 6.50 0.78 16.75
N VAL A 107 5.94 1.67 15.93
CA VAL A 107 6.39 3.06 15.82
C VAL A 107 6.15 3.81 17.14
N ALA A 108 4.97 3.70 17.75
CA ALA A 108 4.67 4.34 19.04
C ALA A 108 5.64 3.87 20.15
N CYS A 109 5.89 2.57 20.25
CA CYS A 109 6.87 2.02 21.21
C CYS A 109 8.27 2.57 20.96
N ALA A 110 8.72 2.67 19.71
CA ALA A 110 10.03 3.22 19.39
C ALA A 110 10.14 4.71 19.79
N MET A 111 9.08 5.49 19.54
CA MET A 111 9.03 6.89 19.94
C MET A 111 9.09 7.06 21.46
N VAL A 112 8.30 6.26 22.21
CA VAL A 112 8.24 6.33 23.68
C VAL A 112 9.55 5.85 24.31
N LEU A 113 10.13 4.75 23.85
CA LEU A 113 11.30 4.13 24.48
C LEU A 113 12.62 4.84 24.13
N PHE A 114 12.73 5.37 22.91
CA PHE A 114 13.98 5.95 22.39
C PHE A 114 13.92 7.46 22.20
N GLY A 115 12.77 8.11 22.45
CA GLY A 115 12.58 9.55 22.26
C GLY A 115 12.75 10.00 20.80
N VAL A 116 12.54 9.09 19.84
CA VAL A 116 12.80 9.34 18.41
C VAL A 116 11.56 9.95 17.76
N SER A 117 11.72 11.13 17.15
CA SER A 117 10.64 11.77 16.40
C SER A 117 10.65 11.31 14.91
N PRO A 118 9.49 11.14 14.26
CA PRO A 118 9.40 10.95 12.81
C PRO A 118 9.95 12.12 12.01
N LEU A 119 10.00 13.30 12.65
CA LEU A 119 10.58 14.53 12.09
C LEU A 119 12.12 14.56 12.25
N ALA A 120 12.72 13.54 12.89
CA ALA A 120 14.16 13.48 13.04
C ALA A 120 14.87 13.48 11.70
N THR A 121 15.83 14.37 11.54
CA THR A 121 16.67 14.49 10.35
C THR A 121 17.73 13.39 10.26
N HIS A 122 18.09 12.79 11.39
CA HIS A 122 19.08 11.73 11.46
C HIS A 122 18.57 10.43 10.80
N TRP A 123 19.32 9.95 9.82
CA TRP A 123 19.02 8.73 9.07
C TRP A 123 18.87 7.48 9.94
N LEU A 124 19.67 7.34 11.02
CA LEU A 124 19.57 6.25 12.00
C LEU A 124 18.20 6.24 12.71
N ALA A 125 17.69 7.40 13.09
CA ALA A 125 16.40 7.53 13.73
C ALA A 125 15.26 7.09 12.77
N ARG A 126 15.35 7.50 11.52
CA ARG A 126 14.36 7.09 10.48
C ARG A 126 14.39 5.60 10.21
N ILE A 127 15.57 4.99 10.07
CA ILE A 127 15.71 3.54 9.90
C ILE A 127 15.17 2.81 11.13
N GLY A 128 15.44 3.33 12.34
CA GLY A 128 14.92 2.76 13.58
C GLY A 128 13.39 2.76 13.63
N LEU A 129 12.74 3.89 13.31
CA LEU A 129 11.27 3.98 13.25
C LEU A 129 10.67 3.08 12.17
N THR A 130 11.28 3.07 10.99
CA THR A 130 10.90 2.16 9.89
C THR A 130 11.01 0.70 10.32
N GLY A 131 12.14 0.33 10.93
CA GLY A 131 12.37 -1.02 11.45
C GLY A 131 11.35 -1.40 12.51
N ALA A 132 11.05 -0.50 13.45
CA ALA A 132 10.05 -0.72 14.50
C ALA A 132 8.65 -0.91 13.92
N GLY A 133 8.24 -0.08 12.95
CA GLY A 133 6.97 -0.23 12.26
C GLY A 133 6.87 -1.56 11.50
N PHE A 134 7.95 -1.90 10.77
CA PHE A 134 8.01 -3.17 10.02
C PHE A 134 7.95 -4.39 10.95
N VAL A 135 8.74 -4.41 12.02
CA VAL A 135 8.73 -5.48 13.03
C VAL A 135 7.37 -5.58 13.69
N GLY A 136 6.77 -4.44 14.08
CA GLY A 136 5.42 -4.41 14.64
C GLY A 136 4.37 -5.00 13.71
N ALA A 137 4.42 -4.67 12.40
CA ALA A 137 3.52 -5.24 11.39
C ALA A 137 3.67 -6.76 11.27
N VAL A 138 4.91 -7.25 11.21
CA VAL A 138 5.22 -8.68 11.11
C VAL A 138 4.75 -9.41 12.37
N LEU A 139 5.05 -8.89 13.55
CA LEU A 139 4.64 -9.50 14.83
C LEU A 139 3.10 -9.57 14.95
N ALA A 140 2.38 -8.53 14.52
CA ALA A 140 0.92 -8.54 14.51
C ALA A 140 0.37 -9.65 13.61
N VAL A 141 0.93 -9.83 12.42
CA VAL A 141 0.52 -10.91 11.51
C VAL A 141 0.86 -12.27 12.08
N LEU A 142 2.04 -12.45 12.69
CA LEU A 142 2.42 -13.70 13.37
C LEU A 142 1.47 -14.00 14.52
N LEU A 143 1.11 -13.00 15.32
CA LEU A 143 0.13 -13.15 16.40
C LEU A 143 -1.25 -13.55 15.85
N THR A 144 -1.69 -12.94 14.76
CA THR A 144 -2.92 -13.31 14.06
C THR A 144 -2.89 -14.76 13.60
N LEU A 145 -1.79 -15.21 12.99
CA LEU A 145 -1.61 -16.60 12.57
C LEU A 145 -1.63 -17.59 13.75
N LEU A 146 -0.98 -17.21 14.86
CA LEU A 146 -0.96 -18.01 16.07
C LEU A 146 -2.37 -18.20 16.65
N LEU A 147 -3.12 -17.08 16.80
CA LEU A 147 -4.50 -17.11 17.34
C LEU A 147 -5.48 -17.81 16.40
N ALA A 148 -5.31 -17.70 15.11
CA ALA A 148 -6.09 -18.41 14.11
C ALA A 148 -5.79 -19.92 14.05
N LYS A 149 -4.78 -20.40 14.78
CA LYS A 149 -4.24 -21.77 14.69
C LYS A 149 -3.81 -22.11 13.26
N GLY A 150 -3.12 -21.16 12.62
CA GLY A 150 -2.62 -21.28 11.25
C GLY A 150 -3.57 -20.73 10.19
N VAL A 151 -3.32 -21.08 8.94
CA VAL A 151 -3.97 -20.53 7.74
C VAL A 151 -5.11 -21.37 7.17
N GLN A 152 -5.54 -22.41 7.90
CA GLN A 152 -6.46 -23.42 7.36
C GLN A 152 -7.90 -22.89 7.17
N HIS A 153 -8.35 -21.98 8.06
CA HIS A 153 -9.72 -21.47 8.05
C HIS A 153 -9.73 -19.94 7.81
N THR A 154 -10.15 -19.54 6.65
CA THR A 154 -10.18 -18.15 6.20
C THR A 154 -10.95 -17.23 7.16
N LEU A 155 -12.16 -17.65 7.61
CA LEU A 155 -12.98 -16.86 8.53
C LEU A 155 -12.29 -16.65 9.89
N ARG A 156 -11.67 -17.72 10.43
CA ARG A 156 -10.94 -17.64 11.71
C ARG A 156 -9.73 -16.70 11.59
N LEU A 157 -9.03 -16.74 10.46
CA LEU A 157 -7.91 -15.86 10.19
C LEU A 157 -8.34 -14.38 10.13
N LEU A 158 -9.46 -14.08 9.46
CA LEU A 158 -10.04 -12.75 9.43
C LEU A 158 -10.45 -12.26 10.82
N LEU A 159 -11.19 -13.06 11.57
CA LEU A 159 -11.62 -12.72 12.94
C LEU A 159 -10.42 -12.49 13.87
N ALA A 160 -9.41 -13.35 13.81
CA ALA A 160 -8.18 -13.16 14.58
C ALA A 160 -7.47 -11.85 14.21
N GLY A 161 -7.38 -11.54 12.92
CA GLY A 161 -6.78 -10.28 12.45
C GLY A 161 -7.51 -9.04 12.94
N VAL A 162 -8.84 -9.04 12.90
CA VAL A 162 -9.66 -7.95 13.45
C VAL A 162 -9.44 -7.79 14.96
N ILE A 163 -9.47 -8.89 15.71
CA ILE A 163 -9.25 -8.85 17.17
C ILE A 163 -7.85 -8.33 17.49
N VAL A 164 -6.82 -8.85 16.84
CA VAL A 164 -5.44 -8.37 17.00
C VAL A 164 -5.34 -6.90 16.66
N GLY A 165 -5.94 -6.47 15.55
CA GLY A 165 -5.97 -5.07 15.14
C GLY A 165 -6.58 -4.15 16.19
N VAL A 166 -7.73 -4.54 16.76
CA VAL A 166 -8.41 -3.77 17.81
C VAL A 166 -7.57 -3.71 19.09
N VAL A 167 -7.03 -4.85 19.54
CA VAL A 167 -6.22 -4.91 20.77
C VAL A 167 -4.93 -4.08 20.63
N LEU A 168 -4.20 -4.24 19.51
CA LEU A 168 -2.97 -3.46 19.29
C LEU A 168 -3.28 -1.97 19.12
N GLY A 169 -4.40 -1.62 18.49
CA GLY A 169 -4.89 -0.24 18.41
C GLY A 169 -5.20 0.36 19.78
N ALA A 170 -5.86 -0.40 20.66
CA ALA A 170 -6.14 0.03 22.03
C ALA A 170 -4.86 0.21 22.86
N VAL A 171 -3.89 -0.69 22.72
CA VAL A 171 -2.56 -0.55 23.38
C VAL A 171 -1.82 0.67 22.85
N THR A 172 -1.89 0.93 21.54
CA THR A 172 -1.30 2.15 20.94
C THR A 172 -1.96 3.40 21.53
N ALA A 173 -3.30 3.44 21.60
CA ALA A 173 -4.04 4.58 22.17
C ALA A 173 -3.66 4.83 23.64
N LEU A 174 -3.51 3.76 24.43
CA LEU A 174 -3.06 3.85 25.82
C LEU A 174 -1.63 4.38 25.92
N ALA A 175 -0.72 3.90 25.08
CA ALA A 175 0.66 4.38 25.04
C ALA A 175 0.74 5.88 24.73
N LEU A 176 -0.10 6.37 23.81
CA LEU A 176 -0.17 7.79 23.44
C LEU A 176 -0.82 8.64 24.53
N LEU A 177 -1.83 8.11 25.24
CA LEU A 177 -2.46 8.80 26.38
C LEU A 177 -1.45 9.04 27.51
N LEU A 178 -0.57 8.08 27.76
CA LEU A 178 0.46 8.17 28.80
C LEU A 178 1.68 9.01 28.37
N ASN A 179 1.84 9.30 27.07
CA ASN A 179 2.96 10.06 26.52
C ASN A 179 2.46 11.12 25.51
N PRO A 180 1.88 12.24 25.99
CA PRO A 180 1.27 13.25 25.12
C PRO A 180 2.24 13.90 24.14
N GLU A 181 3.53 13.97 24.44
CA GLU A 181 4.56 14.50 23.58
C GLU A 181 4.76 13.68 22.30
N VAL A 182 4.45 12.37 22.35
CA VAL A 182 4.51 11.48 21.17
C VAL A 182 3.28 11.59 20.30
N LEU A 183 2.16 12.08 20.84
CA LEU A 183 0.87 12.12 20.15
C LEU A 183 0.93 12.91 18.83
N GLN A 184 1.53 14.11 18.83
CA GLN A 184 1.61 14.95 17.63
C GLN A 184 2.45 14.30 16.54
N ALA A 185 3.56 13.70 16.89
CA ALA A 185 4.42 12.98 15.98
C ALA A 185 3.72 11.75 15.40
N MET A 186 2.99 11.02 16.24
CA MET A 186 2.22 9.84 15.83
C MET A 186 1.02 10.19 14.95
N GLN A 187 0.39 11.36 15.12
CA GLN A 187 -0.67 11.83 14.22
C GLN A 187 -0.21 11.89 12.77
N SER A 188 1.00 12.43 12.50
CA SER A 188 1.55 12.47 11.13
C SER A 188 1.70 11.07 10.52
N PHE A 189 2.12 10.09 11.33
CA PHE A 189 2.20 8.68 10.89
C PHE A 189 0.80 8.08 10.62
N MET A 190 -0.17 8.34 11.50
CA MET A 190 -1.54 7.80 11.37
C MET A 190 -2.29 8.42 10.20
N LEU A 191 -2.01 9.67 9.84
CA LEU A 191 -2.62 10.35 8.69
C LEU A 191 -2.00 9.94 7.36
N GLY A 192 -0.84 9.27 7.38
CA GLY A 192 -0.10 8.83 6.19
C GLY A 192 0.52 9.97 5.39
N SER A 193 1.81 9.89 5.15
CA SER A 193 2.56 10.89 4.40
C SER A 193 3.71 10.28 3.62
N THR A 194 3.91 10.75 2.41
CA THR A 194 5.06 10.43 1.56
C THR A 194 6.18 11.47 1.66
N GLY A 195 5.92 12.58 2.38
CA GLY A 195 6.80 13.75 2.43
C GLY A 195 8.20 13.49 3.00
N PHE A 196 8.34 12.43 3.80
CA PHE A 196 9.60 12.07 4.45
C PHE A 196 10.33 10.90 3.78
N VAL A 197 9.82 10.39 2.66
CA VAL A 197 10.42 9.26 1.94
C VAL A 197 11.69 9.73 1.22
N GLY A 198 12.84 9.16 1.62
CA GLY A 198 14.14 9.37 0.99
C GLY A 198 14.59 8.15 0.19
N TRP A 199 15.78 8.21 -0.43
CA TRP A 199 16.32 7.14 -1.25
C TRP A 199 16.51 5.80 -0.53
N ALA A 200 16.90 5.82 0.75
CA ALA A 200 17.01 4.59 1.54
C ALA A 200 15.66 3.88 1.69
N ALA A 201 14.59 4.64 1.94
CA ALA A 201 13.21 4.13 1.98
C ALA A 201 12.77 3.57 0.62
N CYS A 202 13.09 4.26 -0.48
CA CYS A 202 12.84 3.77 -1.83
C CYS A 202 13.56 2.45 -2.10
N ALA A 203 14.82 2.30 -1.69
CA ALA A 203 15.59 1.07 -1.87
C ALA A 203 14.95 -0.11 -1.10
N VAL A 204 14.57 0.10 0.16
CA VAL A 204 13.89 -0.92 0.97
C VAL A 204 12.56 -1.33 0.32
N MET A 205 11.74 -0.34 -0.07
CA MET A 205 10.45 -0.64 -0.74
C MET A 205 10.66 -1.33 -2.09
N ALA A 206 11.65 -0.93 -2.89
CA ALA A 206 11.93 -1.54 -4.20
C ALA A 206 12.38 -3.00 -4.07
N LEU A 207 13.28 -3.30 -3.12
CA LEU A 207 13.72 -4.67 -2.83
C LEU A 207 12.55 -5.53 -2.35
N THR A 208 11.77 -5.01 -1.40
CA THR A 208 10.59 -5.72 -0.87
C THR A 208 9.54 -5.92 -1.97
N PHE A 209 9.28 -4.89 -2.79
CA PHE A 209 8.33 -4.99 -3.91
C PHE A 209 8.76 -6.07 -4.90
N SER A 210 10.03 -6.07 -5.31
CA SER A 210 10.56 -7.06 -6.27
C SER A 210 10.45 -8.49 -5.73
N ALA A 211 10.82 -8.71 -4.47
CA ALA A 211 10.71 -10.01 -3.82
C ALA A 211 9.25 -10.46 -3.66
N CYS A 212 8.38 -9.57 -3.18
CA CYS A 212 6.95 -9.85 -3.00
C CYS A 212 6.25 -10.08 -4.34
N LEU A 213 6.56 -9.30 -5.38
CA LEU A 213 6.00 -9.45 -6.71
C LEU A 213 6.36 -10.82 -7.31
N LEU A 214 7.63 -11.20 -7.23
CA LEU A 214 8.09 -12.50 -7.71
C LEU A 214 7.40 -13.65 -6.96
N ALA A 215 7.39 -13.60 -5.63
CA ALA A 215 6.77 -14.62 -4.80
C ALA A 215 5.25 -14.72 -5.04
N ALA A 216 4.54 -13.58 -5.08
CA ALA A 216 3.10 -13.55 -5.36
C ALA A 216 2.79 -14.06 -6.76
N TRP A 217 3.60 -13.70 -7.76
CA TRP A 217 3.44 -14.17 -9.13
C TRP A 217 3.65 -15.68 -9.25
N MET A 218 4.69 -16.21 -8.61
CA MET A 218 4.94 -17.66 -8.56
C MET A 218 3.81 -18.43 -7.85
N LEU A 219 3.20 -17.84 -6.82
CA LEU A 219 2.10 -18.42 -6.05
C LEU A 219 0.71 -18.08 -6.63
N SER A 220 0.63 -17.38 -7.73
CA SER A 220 -0.65 -16.93 -8.32
C SER A 220 -1.59 -18.07 -8.68
N HIS A 221 -1.03 -19.22 -9.13
CA HIS A 221 -1.77 -20.44 -9.42
C HIS A 221 -2.54 -20.98 -8.19
N VAL A 222 -2.04 -20.72 -6.98
CA VAL A 222 -2.72 -21.08 -5.73
C VAL A 222 -3.99 -20.25 -5.56
N LEU A 223 -3.92 -18.95 -5.85
CA LEU A 223 -5.07 -18.06 -5.80
C LEU A 223 -6.12 -18.42 -6.87
N ASP A 224 -5.67 -18.80 -8.08
CA ASP A 224 -6.56 -19.31 -9.12
C ASP A 224 -7.23 -20.63 -8.68
N GLY A 225 -6.48 -21.55 -8.06
CA GLY A 225 -7.03 -22.78 -7.49
C GLY A 225 -8.04 -22.52 -6.36
N LEU A 226 -7.73 -21.61 -5.45
CA LEU A 226 -8.63 -21.21 -4.35
C LEU A 226 -9.93 -20.59 -4.86
N ALA A 227 -9.90 -19.88 -5.98
CA ALA A 227 -11.10 -19.33 -6.61
C ALA A 227 -12.09 -20.41 -7.07
N LEU A 228 -11.60 -21.64 -7.38
CA LEU A 228 -12.42 -22.80 -7.71
C LEU A 228 -12.96 -23.56 -6.49
N GLY A 229 -12.54 -23.16 -5.29
CA GLY A 229 -12.90 -23.79 -4.02
C GLY A 229 -11.76 -24.59 -3.40
N GLU A 230 -11.76 -24.72 -2.07
CA GLU A 230 -10.67 -25.38 -1.32
C GLU A 230 -10.54 -26.87 -1.64
N ALA A 231 -11.67 -27.58 -1.72
CA ALA A 231 -11.68 -29.02 -2.04
C ALA A 231 -11.10 -29.27 -3.45
N THR A 232 -11.47 -28.42 -4.43
CA THR A 232 -10.94 -28.50 -5.78
C THR A 232 -9.44 -28.19 -5.83
N ALA A 233 -8.99 -27.15 -5.10
CA ALA A 233 -7.58 -26.82 -5.02
C ALA A 233 -6.75 -27.95 -4.41
N GLN A 234 -7.28 -28.63 -3.36
CA GLN A 234 -6.62 -29.80 -2.76
C GLN A 234 -6.59 -31.01 -3.71
N SER A 235 -7.66 -31.27 -4.44
CA SER A 235 -7.69 -32.36 -5.43
C SER A 235 -6.72 -32.14 -6.59
N LEU A 236 -6.36 -30.88 -6.89
CA LEU A 236 -5.30 -30.51 -7.83
C LEU A 236 -3.88 -30.66 -7.26
N GLY A 237 -3.74 -31.17 -6.04
CA GLY A 237 -2.45 -31.42 -5.39
C GLY A 237 -1.78 -30.19 -4.76
N LEU A 238 -2.51 -29.08 -4.57
CA LEU A 238 -1.95 -27.88 -3.94
C LEU A 238 -1.78 -28.08 -2.43
N ARG A 239 -0.58 -27.85 -1.92
CA ARG A 239 -0.26 -27.86 -0.47
C ARG A 239 -0.73 -26.57 0.19
N LEU A 240 -2.05 -26.38 0.29
CA LEU A 240 -2.69 -25.14 0.72
C LEU A 240 -2.11 -24.52 2.00
N PRO A 241 -1.82 -25.26 3.09
CA PRO A 241 -1.32 -24.65 4.32
C PRO A 241 0.00 -23.88 4.13
N GLN A 242 0.97 -24.50 3.46
CA GLN A 242 2.28 -23.89 3.21
C GLN A 242 2.19 -22.72 2.23
N MET A 243 1.43 -22.88 1.15
CA MET A 243 1.26 -21.86 0.11
C MET A 243 0.48 -20.65 0.62
N ARG A 244 -0.55 -20.87 1.46
CA ARG A 244 -1.27 -19.77 2.14
C ARG A 244 -0.37 -19.04 3.12
N ALA A 245 0.46 -19.76 3.91
CA ALA A 245 1.42 -19.13 4.80
C ALA A 245 2.40 -18.23 4.03
N ALA A 246 2.90 -18.69 2.88
CA ALA A 246 3.76 -17.89 2.03
C ALA A 246 3.04 -16.65 1.46
N LEU A 247 1.77 -16.76 1.03
CA LEU A 247 0.97 -15.63 0.57
C LEU A 247 0.68 -14.63 1.71
N VAL A 248 0.44 -15.11 2.94
CA VAL A 248 0.30 -14.26 4.12
C VAL A 248 1.61 -13.55 4.45
N ALA A 249 2.76 -14.22 4.30
CA ALA A 249 4.07 -13.59 4.47
C ALA A 249 4.30 -12.49 3.42
N VAL A 250 3.96 -12.73 2.16
CA VAL A 250 3.99 -11.71 1.10
C VAL A 250 3.12 -10.51 1.47
N LEU A 251 1.89 -10.76 1.93
CA LEU A 251 0.96 -9.72 2.36
C LEU A 251 1.54 -8.88 3.51
N ALA A 252 2.09 -9.55 4.54
CA ALA A 252 2.67 -8.89 5.70
C ALA A 252 3.91 -8.05 5.34
N LEU A 253 4.81 -8.60 4.51
CA LEU A 253 6.00 -7.90 4.05
C LEU A 253 5.66 -6.70 3.20
N ALA A 254 4.74 -6.84 2.24
CA ALA A 254 4.34 -5.75 1.36
C ALA A 254 3.64 -4.61 2.13
N THR A 255 2.68 -4.95 3.00
CA THR A 255 1.99 -3.95 3.83
C THR A 255 2.92 -3.33 4.86
N GLY A 256 3.74 -4.13 5.54
CA GLY A 256 4.71 -3.68 6.53
C GLY A 256 5.74 -2.70 5.94
N ALA A 257 6.29 -3.02 4.76
CA ALA A 257 7.25 -2.14 4.08
C ALA A 257 6.62 -0.81 3.65
N ALA A 258 5.40 -0.83 3.09
CA ALA A 258 4.70 0.40 2.72
C ALA A 258 4.39 1.26 3.95
N VAL A 259 3.72 0.69 4.97
CA VAL A 259 3.29 1.42 6.17
C VAL A 259 4.46 1.98 6.97
N ALA A 260 5.54 1.21 7.10
CA ALA A 260 6.73 1.65 7.82
C ALA A 260 7.38 2.91 7.20
N GLN A 261 7.24 3.12 5.89
CA GLN A 261 7.83 4.27 5.20
C GLN A 261 6.86 5.44 5.02
N THR A 262 5.57 5.16 4.86
CA THR A 262 4.58 6.18 4.48
C THR A 262 3.49 6.38 5.52
N GLY A 263 3.52 5.65 6.63
CA GLY A 263 2.39 5.61 7.57
C GLY A 263 1.18 4.90 6.98
N LEU A 264 0.01 5.15 7.57
CA LEU A 264 -1.22 4.48 7.20
C LEU A 264 -1.86 5.11 5.95
N ILE A 265 -1.89 4.37 4.86
CA ILE A 265 -2.54 4.76 3.61
C ILE A 265 -3.66 3.78 3.29
N ALA A 266 -4.89 4.20 3.54
CA ALA A 266 -6.06 3.36 3.34
C ALA A 266 -6.54 3.35 1.87
N PHE A 267 -7.37 2.36 1.54
CA PHE A 267 -8.11 2.20 0.28
C PHE A 267 -7.30 1.90 -0.98
N VAL A 268 -6.04 2.26 -1.09
CA VAL A 268 -5.24 1.98 -2.30
C VAL A 268 -5.18 0.48 -2.59
N GLY A 269 -4.90 -0.32 -1.57
CA GLY A 269 -4.85 -1.78 -1.68
C GLY A 269 -6.20 -2.42 -2.02
N LEU A 270 -7.29 -1.81 -1.57
CA LEU A 270 -8.63 -2.27 -1.89
C LEU A 270 -9.07 -1.85 -3.29
N ALA A 271 -8.85 -0.58 -3.65
CA ALA A 271 -9.33 -0.01 -4.91
C ALA A 271 -8.55 -0.52 -6.12
N ALA A 272 -7.22 -0.67 -6.02
CA ALA A 272 -6.38 -1.02 -7.15
C ALA A 272 -6.78 -2.35 -7.84
N PRO A 273 -6.89 -3.50 -7.16
CA PRO A 273 -7.30 -4.73 -7.80
C PRO A 273 -8.78 -4.70 -8.24
N HIS A 274 -9.63 -3.94 -7.54
CA HIS A 274 -11.03 -3.76 -7.92
C HIS A 274 -11.14 -3.01 -9.26
N LEU A 275 -10.42 -1.91 -9.44
CA LEU A 275 -10.38 -1.14 -10.69
C LEU A 275 -9.85 -1.98 -11.85
N VAL A 276 -8.80 -2.77 -11.64
CA VAL A 276 -8.30 -3.70 -12.67
C VAL A 276 -9.37 -4.68 -13.09
N ARG A 277 -10.09 -5.32 -12.14
CA ARG A 277 -11.16 -6.29 -12.45
C ARG A 277 -12.36 -5.66 -13.14
N SER A 278 -12.62 -4.37 -12.91
CA SER A 278 -13.70 -3.65 -13.61
C SER A 278 -13.43 -3.47 -15.11
N VAL A 279 -12.14 -3.45 -15.51
CA VAL A 279 -11.70 -3.27 -16.90
C VAL A 279 -11.41 -4.60 -17.59
N VAL A 280 -10.75 -5.53 -16.90
CA VAL A 280 -10.30 -6.80 -17.49
C VAL A 280 -10.51 -7.98 -16.55
N LYS A 281 -11.08 -9.07 -17.10
CA LYS A 281 -11.15 -10.37 -16.43
C LYS A 281 -9.87 -11.14 -16.75
N THR A 282 -9.10 -11.51 -15.72
CA THR A 282 -7.78 -12.13 -15.88
C THR A 282 -7.46 -13.08 -14.72
N THR A 283 -6.44 -13.92 -14.87
CA THR A 283 -5.88 -14.77 -13.81
C THR A 283 -5.15 -13.93 -12.77
N HIS A 284 -4.95 -14.50 -11.57
CA HIS A 284 -4.30 -13.79 -10.47
C HIS A 284 -2.86 -13.37 -10.79
N GLY A 285 -2.12 -14.13 -11.61
CA GLY A 285 -0.76 -13.73 -11.99
C GLY A 285 -0.70 -12.39 -12.72
N ARG A 286 -1.60 -12.14 -13.67
CA ARG A 286 -1.71 -10.85 -14.36
C ARG A 286 -2.37 -9.79 -13.47
N LEU A 287 -3.36 -10.19 -12.66
CA LEU A 287 -4.03 -9.29 -11.74
C LEU A 287 -3.06 -8.66 -10.75
N ILE A 288 -2.14 -9.44 -10.17
CA ILE A 288 -1.12 -8.96 -9.22
C ILE A 288 -0.28 -7.87 -9.87
N VAL A 289 0.24 -8.10 -11.07
CA VAL A 289 1.05 -7.11 -11.80
C VAL A 289 0.25 -5.84 -12.11
N LEU A 290 -0.95 -5.99 -12.65
CA LEU A 290 -1.80 -4.85 -13.01
C LEU A 290 -2.29 -4.08 -11.77
N ALA A 291 -2.60 -4.77 -10.66
CA ALA A 291 -3.00 -4.14 -9.41
C ALA A 291 -1.83 -3.38 -8.75
N SER A 292 -0.60 -3.90 -8.88
CA SER A 292 0.60 -3.17 -8.44
C SER A 292 0.77 -1.86 -9.21
N LEU A 293 0.70 -1.90 -10.54
CA LEU A 293 0.78 -0.70 -11.38
C LEU A 293 -0.38 0.27 -11.11
N MET A 294 -1.60 -0.24 -10.94
CA MET A 294 -2.76 0.58 -10.61
C MET A 294 -2.61 1.26 -9.26
N GLY A 295 -2.16 0.54 -8.23
CA GLY A 295 -1.88 1.08 -6.90
C GLY A 295 -0.81 2.16 -6.94
N ALA A 296 0.26 1.94 -7.71
CA ALA A 296 1.31 2.92 -7.97
C ALA A 296 0.74 4.21 -8.58
N VAL A 297 -0.06 4.09 -9.63
CA VAL A 297 -0.73 5.24 -10.29
C VAL A 297 -1.65 5.97 -9.32
N LEU A 298 -2.50 5.25 -8.58
CA LEU A 298 -3.44 5.83 -7.64
C LEU A 298 -2.73 6.63 -6.54
N LEU A 299 -1.72 6.04 -5.90
CA LEU A 299 -1.04 6.72 -4.78
C LEU A 299 -0.17 7.87 -5.25
N THR A 300 0.52 7.74 -6.39
CA THR A 300 1.30 8.85 -6.96
C THR A 300 0.39 10.00 -7.37
N THR A 301 -0.79 9.72 -7.94
CA THR A 301 -1.79 10.75 -8.26
C THR A 301 -2.27 11.45 -7.00
N ALA A 302 -2.63 10.67 -5.96
CA ALA A 302 -3.07 11.23 -4.68
C ALA A 302 -1.96 12.09 -4.02
N ASP A 303 -0.71 11.66 -4.08
CA ASP A 303 0.41 12.42 -3.54
C ASP A 303 0.66 13.76 -4.28
N ILE A 304 0.57 13.77 -5.62
CA ILE A 304 0.68 15.01 -6.41
C ILE A 304 -0.49 15.96 -6.07
N LEU A 305 -1.71 15.43 -5.98
CA LEU A 305 -2.88 16.23 -5.58
C LEU A 305 -2.74 16.77 -4.15
N ALA A 306 -2.26 15.95 -3.22
CA ALA A 306 -2.05 16.32 -1.82
C ALA A 306 -1.07 17.51 -1.67
N ARG A 307 -0.07 17.60 -2.56
CA ARG A 307 0.88 18.73 -2.60
C ARG A 307 0.30 20.00 -3.18
N GLY A 308 -0.65 19.90 -4.12
CA GLY A 308 -1.12 21.03 -4.91
C GLY A 308 -2.46 21.63 -4.49
N LEU A 309 -3.36 20.85 -3.84
CA LEU A 309 -4.74 21.28 -3.58
C LEU A 309 -4.87 22.48 -2.65
N ILE A 310 -4.01 22.60 -1.64
CA ILE A 310 -4.04 23.69 -0.64
C ILE A 310 -2.67 24.37 -0.50
N ALA A 311 -1.87 24.35 -1.55
CA ALA A 311 -0.54 24.98 -1.53
C ALA A 311 -0.55 26.38 -0.91
N PRO A 312 0.46 26.77 -0.10
CA PRO A 312 1.72 26.06 0.19
C PRO A 312 1.62 24.95 1.26
N GLN A 313 0.47 24.76 1.89
CA GLN A 313 0.24 23.65 2.81
C GLN A 313 0.04 22.34 2.04
N GLU A 314 0.32 21.21 2.69
CA GLU A 314 0.13 19.89 2.10
C GLU A 314 -0.92 19.10 2.87
N LEU A 315 -1.79 18.43 2.14
CA LEU A 315 -2.71 17.46 2.74
C LEU A 315 -1.99 16.15 3.04
N PRO A 316 -2.29 15.48 4.17
CA PRO A 316 -1.84 14.10 4.36
C PRO A 316 -2.43 13.20 3.27
N VAL A 317 -1.56 12.47 2.56
CA VAL A 317 -1.98 11.65 1.42
C VAL A 317 -2.94 10.52 1.84
N GLY A 318 -2.77 9.98 3.05
CA GLY A 318 -3.67 8.95 3.58
C GLY A 318 -5.09 9.46 3.80
N VAL A 319 -5.26 10.72 4.22
CA VAL A 319 -6.59 11.36 4.33
C VAL A 319 -7.23 11.49 2.94
N LEU A 320 -6.47 11.95 1.96
CA LEU A 320 -6.98 12.12 0.60
C LEU A 320 -7.40 10.77 0.00
N THR A 321 -6.58 9.73 0.15
CA THR A 321 -6.93 8.39 -0.34
C THR A 321 -8.12 7.80 0.40
N ALA A 322 -8.28 8.07 1.71
CA ALA A 322 -9.44 7.62 2.49
C ALA A 322 -10.73 8.29 2.01
N VAL A 323 -10.72 9.60 1.79
CA VAL A 323 -11.89 10.35 1.30
C VAL A 323 -12.26 9.89 -0.12
N LEU A 324 -11.30 9.85 -1.04
CA LEU A 324 -11.56 9.45 -2.43
C LEU A 324 -11.96 7.98 -2.54
N GLY A 325 -11.24 7.09 -1.84
CA GLY A 325 -11.51 5.66 -1.88
C GLY A 325 -12.82 5.29 -1.17
N GLY A 326 -13.11 5.89 -0.02
CA GLY A 326 -14.38 5.72 0.69
C GLY A 326 -15.57 6.19 -0.15
N SER A 327 -15.47 7.38 -0.74
CA SER A 327 -16.52 7.92 -1.64
C SER A 327 -16.74 7.03 -2.86
N TYR A 328 -15.67 6.50 -3.45
CA TYR A 328 -15.76 5.55 -4.57
C TYR A 328 -16.49 4.26 -4.19
N LEU A 329 -16.20 3.69 -3.01
CA LEU A 329 -16.86 2.47 -2.54
C LEU A 329 -18.34 2.71 -2.23
N LEU A 330 -18.68 3.82 -1.59
CA LEU A 330 -20.08 4.20 -1.32
C LEU A 330 -20.86 4.35 -2.62
N TRP A 331 -20.27 5.00 -3.63
CA TRP A 331 -20.87 5.11 -4.95
C TRP A 331 -21.08 3.74 -5.62
N LEU A 332 -20.10 2.85 -5.50
CA LEU A 332 -20.17 1.50 -6.07
C LEU A 332 -21.29 0.68 -5.42
N MET A 333 -21.40 0.72 -4.09
CA MET A 333 -22.46 0.05 -3.33
C MET A 333 -23.84 0.56 -3.75
N HIS A 334 -24.01 1.87 -3.83
CA HIS A 334 -25.27 2.48 -4.26
C HIS A 334 -25.68 2.02 -5.68
N ARG A 335 -24.72 1.99 -6.61
CA ARG A 335 -24.96 1.54 -7.99
C ARG A 335 -25.35 0.06 -8.10
N GLN A 336 -24.82 -0.79 -7.23
CA GLN A 336 -25.18 -2.22 -7.18
C GLN A 336 -26.60 -2.42 -6.61
N THR A 337 -26.98 -1.67 -5.58
CA THR A 337 -28.32 -1.72 -4.97
C THR A 337 -29.39 -1.30 -5.99
N VAL A 338 -29.17 -0.23 -6.76
CA VAL A 338 -30.09 0.23 -7.80
C VAL A 338 -30.23 -0.79 -8.94
N ARG A 339 -29.18 -1.53 -9.29
CA ARG A 339 -29.25 -2.60 -10.31
C ARG A 339 -29.90 -3.88 -9.80
N GLY A 340 -29.78 -4.19 -8.50
CA GLY A 340 -30.42 -5.35 -7.87
C GLY A 340 -31.90 -5.13 -7.52
N ALA A 341 -32.35 -3.88 -7.37
CA ALA A 341 -33.75 -3.54 -7.11
C ALA A 341 -34.62 -3.46 -8.40
N GLY A 342 -34.00 -3.63 -9.57
CA GLY A 342 -34.64 -3.61 -10.90
C GLY A 342 -34.91 -5.00 -11.49
N LEU A 343 -34.77 -6.07 -10.69
CA LEU A 343 -35.18 -7.46 -11.02
C LEU A 343 -36.26 -7.90 -10.03
#